data_f0bd0342f943b0a886ea6c11710f30f2
#
_entry.id   f0bd0342f943b0a886ea6c11710f30f2
#
_cell.length_a   1.000
_cell.length_b   1.000
_cell.length_c   1.000
_cell.angle_alpha   90.00
_cell.angle_beta   90.00
_cell.angle_gamma   90.00
#
_symmetry.space_group_name_H-M   'P 1'
#
loop_
_entity.id
_entity.type
_entity.pdbx_description
1 polymer ?
#
loop_
_entity_poly.entity_id
_entity_poly.type
_entity_poly.pdbx_seq_one_letter_code
_entity_poly.pdbx_strand_id
1 'polypeptide(L)'
;LAFKTGLFNIGAPGQYLVSTATTLILALSIPTTIVPPFFVWIIAFLGGIIVAAIWGSVPGIFKAFLNVNEVITCIMMNWIAANVVTMAFDKEIGLFKHLLDPSGTKNWAYVFKTTHNNVATSKFGLDLIFPNSQVNGGIIIAIIIAILIYIILLVLFAIGPRN
;
A
#
# COMPACT_ATOMS: atom_id res chain seq x y z
N LEU A 1 -6.65 -7.93 -15.82
CA LEU A 1 -7.27 -9.17 -15.31
C LEU A 1 -8.77 -9.00 -15.21
N ALA A 2 -9.28 -8.09 -14.39
CA ALA A 2 -10.70 -7.87 -14.17
C ALA A 2 -11.49 -7.66 -15.49
N PHE A 3 -10.93 -6.89 -16.41
CA PHE A 3 -11.57 -6.63 -17.71
C PHE A 3 -11.76 -7.89 -18.57
N LYS A 4 -10.83 -8.87 -18.49
CA LYS A 4 -10.95 -10.15 -19.22
C LYS A 4 -11.97 -11.10 -18.60
N THR A 5 -12.29 -10.93 -17.33
CA THR A 5 -13.32 -11.70 -16.60
C THR A 5 -14.69 -11.06 -16.63
N GLY A 6 -14.85 -9.93 -17.35
CA GLY A 6 -16.11 -9.18 -17.40
C GLY A 6 -16.45 -8.42 -16.13
N LEU A 7 -15.51 -8.32 -15.19
CA LEU A 7 -15.67 -7.56 -13.95
C LEU A 7 -15.02 -6.18 -14.09
N PHE A 8 -15.72 -5.14 -13.65
CA PHE A 8 -15.21 -3.79 -13.66
C PHE A 8 -14.77 -3.39 -12.25
N ASN A 9 -13.45 -3.47 -11.98
CA ASN A 9 -12.91 -3.17 -10.66
C ASN A 9 -12.63 -1.68 -10.47
N ILE A 10 -13.58 -0.95 -9.91
CA ILE A 10 -13.42 0.44 -9.49
C ILE A 10 -12.86 0.54 -8.04
N GLY A 11 -12.69 -0.58 -7.35
CA GLY A 11 -12.24 -0.65 -5.96
C GLY A 11 -10.75 -0.38 -5.72
N ALA A 12 -9.95 -0.19 -6.78
CA ALA A 12 -8.52 0.01 -6.67
C ALA A 12 -8.10 1.20 -5.78
N PRO A 13 -8.76 2.37 -5.80
CA PRO A 13 -8.41 3.48 -4.91
C PRO A 13 -8.53 3.13 -3.43
N GLY A 14 -9.59 2.43 -3.02
CA GLY A 14 -9.76 1.99 -1.63
C GLY A 14 -8.72 0.98 -1.20
N GLN A 15 -8.43 -0.01 -2.06
CA GLN A 15 -7.35 -0.98 -1.81
C GLN A 15 -6.00 -0.29 -1.64
N TYR A 16 -5.70 0.69 -2.48
CA TYR A 16 -4.47 1.47 -2.40
C TYR A 16 -4.36 2.24 -1.08
N LEU A 17 -5.42 2.93 -0.67
CA LEU A 17 -5.45 3.70 0.58
C LEU A 17 -5.20 2.81 1.80
N VAL A 18 -5.90 1.69 1.91
CA VAL A 18 -5.78 0.78 3.05
C VAL A 18 -4.44 0.06 3.06
N SER A 19 -3.93 -0.31 1.88
CA SER A 19 -2.61 -0.92 1.72
C SER A 19 -1.50 0.03 2.15
N THR A 20 -1.50 1.26 1.65
CA THR A 20 -0.49 2.27 2.02
C THR A 20 -0.54 2.63 3.50
N ALA A 21 -1.74 2.76 4.06
CA ALA A 21 -1.91 2.98 5.50
C ALA A 21 -1.30 1.84 6.32
N THR A 22 -1.59 0.60 5.98
CA THR A 22 -1.04 -0.58 6.67
C THR A 22 0.48 -0.66 6.53
N THR A 23 1.00 -0.43 5.32
CA THR A 23 2.45 -0.42 5.08
C THR A 23 3.13 0.64 5.94
N LEU A 24 2.55 1.84 6.02
CA LEU A 24 3.08 2.93 6.85
C LEU A 24 3.05 2.58 8.34
N ILE A 25 1.93 2.04 8.84
CA ILE A 25 1.79 1.63 10.23
C ILE A 25 2.85 0.59 10.59
N LEU A 26 3.00 -0.45 9.79
CA LEU A 26 3.99 -1.51 10.04
C LEU A 26 5.42 -0.96 9.97
N ALA A 27 5.74 -0.15 8.97
CA ALA A 27 7.06 0.45 8.83
C ALA A 27 7.43 1.37 10.00
N LEU A 28 6.46 2.09 10.58
CA LEU A 28 6.68 2.98 11.71
C LEU A 28 6.66 2.27 13.07
N SER A 29 5.89 1.17 13.19
CA SER A 29 5.71 0.45 14.46
C SER A 29 6.84 -0.53 14.76
N ILE A 30 7.48 -1.10 13.75
CA ILE A 30 8.54 -2.10 13.95
C ILE A 30 9.87 -1.39 14.20
N PRO A 31 10.50 -1.56 15.38
CA PRO A 31 11.77 -0.89 15.69
C PRO A 31 12.93 -1.49 14.89
N THR A 32 13.64 -0.64 14.15
CA THR A 32 14.82 -1.03 13.37
C THR A 32 16.04 -1.35 14.22
N THR A 33 15.97 -1.14 15.52
CA THR A 33 16.98 -1.55 16.49
C THR A 33 16.98 -3.06 16.73
N ILE A 34 15.83 -3.71 16.55
CA ILE A 34 15.65 -5.16 16.77
C ILE A 34 15.64 -5.89 15.43
N VAL A 35 14.98 -5.32 14.42
CA VAL A 35 14.83 -5.94 13.10
C VAL A 35 15.59 -5.13 12.07
N PRO A 36 16.47 -5.74 11.26
CA PRO A 36 17.18 -5.03 10.20
C PRO A 36 16.20 -4.30 9.26
N PRO A 37 16.54 -3.08 8.78
CA PRO A 37 15.64 -2.26 7.97
C PRO A 37 15.07 -2.97 6.73
N PHE A 38 15.87 -3.84 6.13
CA PHE A 38 15.47 -4.64 4.97
C PHE A 38 14.28 -5.57 5.28
N PHE A 39 14.29 -6.24 6.43
CA PHE A 39 13.19 -7.11 6.83
C PHE A 39 11.93 -6.32 7.22
N VAL A 40 12.09 -5.16 7.86
CA VAL A 40 10.96 -4.27 8.16
C VAL A 40 10.26 -3.85 6.87
N TRP A 41 11.03 -3.52 5.83
CA TRP A 41 10.47 -3.18 4.52
C TRP A 41 9.68 -4.33 3.90
N ILE A 42 10.22 -5.57 3.93
CA ILE A 42 9.53 -6.75 3.41
C ILE A 42 8.24 -7.01 4.17
N ILE A 43 8.29 -6.97 5.51
CA ILE A 43 7.11 -7.21 6.36
C ILE A 43 6.03 -6.17 6.10
N ALA A 44 6.41 -4.89 6.02
CA ALA A 44 5.48 -3.81 5.75
C ALA A 44 4.83 -3.94 4.36
N PHE A 45 5.62 -4.30 3.35
CA PHE A 45 5.15 -4.51 1.99
C PHE A 45 4.19 -5.70 1.88
N LEU A 46 4.56 -6.84 2.46
CA LEU A 46 3.70 -8.03 2.48
C LEU A 46 2.41 -7.78 3.27
N GLY A 47 2.50 -7.10 4.40
CA GLY A 47 1.33 -6.70 5.18
C GLY A 47 0.37 -5.83 4.37
N GLY A 48 0.89 -4.87 3.63
CA GLY A 48 0.10 -4.04 2.71
C GLY A 48 -0.60 -4.86 1.63
N ILE A 49 0.09 -5.83 1.02
CA ILE A 49 -0.50 -6.73 0.01
C ILE A 49 -1.63 -7.57 0.60
N ILE A 50 -1.42 -8.17 1.77
CA ILE A 50 -2.43 -9.01 2.43
C ILE A 50 -3.69 -8.20 2.72
N VAL A 51 -3.54 -7.02 3.30
CA VAL A 51 -4.69 -6.17 3.64
C VAL A 51 -5.39 -5.66 2.38
N ALA A 52 -4.65 -5.31 1.33
CA ALA A 52 -5.25 -4.95 0.04
C ALA A 52 -6.06 -6.11 -0.56
N ALA A 53 -5.56 -7.34 -0.46
CA ALA A 53 -6.25 -8.54 -0.94
C ALA A 53 -7.55 -8.80 -0.15
N ILE A 54 -7.49 -8.70 1.18
CA ILE A 54 -8.67 -8.83 2.04
C ILE A 54 -9.70 -7.74 1.70
N TRP A 55 -9.27 -6.49 1.60
CA TRP A 55 -10.15 -5.38 1.26
C TRP A 55 -10.80 -5.56 -0.12
N GLY A 56 -10.02 -5.99 -1.09
CA GLY A 56 -10.49 -6.25 -2.45
C GLY A 56 -11.40 -7.47 -2.58
N SER A 57 -11.35 -8.42 -1.64
CA SER A 57 -12.24 -9.58 -1.63
C SER A 57 -13.67 -9.23 -1.23
N VAL A 58 -13.88 -8.16 -0.46
CA VAL A 58 -15.21 -7.77 0.04
C VAL A 58 -16.23 -7.54 -1.09
N PRO A 59 -15.97 -6.72 -2.13
CA PRO A 59 -16.89 -6.58 -3.25
C PRO A 59 -17.18 -7.91 -3.97
N GLY A 60 -16.16 -8.78 -4.08
CA GLY A 60 -16.32 -10.10 -4.68
C GLY A 60 -17.27 -11.01 -3.87
N ILE A 61 -17.16 -10.97 -2.54
CA ILE A 61 -18.03 -11.71 -1.63
C ILE A 61 -19.48 -11.22 -1.77
N PHE A 62 -19.70 -9.90 -1.74
CA PHE A 62 -21.04 -9.32 -1.93
C PHE A 62 -21.65 -9.70 -3.29
N LYS A 63 -20.84 -9.72 -4.35
CA LYS A 63 -21.28 -10.19 -5.67
C LYS A 63 -21.66 -11.66 -5.66
N ALA A 64 -20.81 -12.52 -5.07
CA ALA A 64 -20.99 -13.98 -5.10
C ALA A 64 -22.19 -14.43 -4.25
N PHE A 65 -22.40 -13.89 -3.07
CA PHE A 65 -23.40 -14.36 -2.13
C PHE A 65 -24.71 -13.57 -2.17
N LEU A 66 -24.63 -12.27 -2.45
CA LEU A 66 -25.79 -11.38 -2.39
C LEU A 66 -26.22 -10.85 -3.76
N ASN A 67 -25.48 -11.23 -4.82
CA ASN A 67 -25.70 -10.75 -6.19
C ASN A 67 -25.79 -9.20 -6.30
N VAL A 68 -25.08 -8.50 -5.42
CA VAL A 68 -25.02 -7.02 -5.43
C VAL A 68 -24.13 -6.57 -6.58
N ASN A 69 -24.46 -5.41 -7.16
CA ASN A 69 -23.64 -4.84 -8.22
C ASN A 69 -22.26 -4.46 -7.69
N GLU A 70 -21.21 -5.05 -8.28
CA GLU A 70 -19.82 -4.87 -7.88
C GLU A 70 -19.35 -3.41 -7.99
N VAL A 71 -19.88 -2.65 -8.94
CA VAL A 71 -19.53 -1.23 -9.13
C VAL A 71 -19.95 -0.40 -7.93
N ILE A 72 -21.20 -0.58 -7.48
CA ILE A 72 -21.75 0.14 -6.32
C ILE A 72 -20.96 -0.24 -5.06
N THR A 73 -20.72 -1.54 -4.86
CA THR A 73 -19.95 -2.03 -3.70
C THR A 73 -18.54 -1.46 -3.70
N CYS A 74 -17.85 -1.44 -4.84
CA CYS A 74 -16.51 -0.87 -4.96
C CYS A 74 -16.49 0.62 -4.61
N ILE A 75 -17.46 1.41 -5.10
CA ILE A 75 -17.55 2.84 -4.78
C ILE A 75 -17.75 3.05 -3.28
N MET A 76 -18.66 2.30 -2.66
CA MET A 76 -18.88 2.37 -1.21
C MET A 76 -17.63 1.98 -0.42
N MET A 77 -16.95 0.92 -0.83
CA MET A 77 -15.70 0.48 -0.19
C MET A 77 -14.58 1.52 -0.31
N ASN A 78 -14.52 2.29 -1.41
CA ASN A 78 -13.55 3.38 -1.54
C ASN A 78 -13.82 4.51 -0.52
N TRP A 79 -15.09 4.89 -0.35
CA TRP A 79 -15.49 5.90 0.64
C TRP A 79 -15.24 5.43 2.07
N ILE A 80 -15.56 4.17 2.36
CA ILE A 80 -15.26 3.57 3.67
C ILE A 80 -13.76 3.58 3.93
N ALA A 81 -12.93 3.16 2.95
CA ALA A 81 -11.48 3.19 3.06
C ALA A 81 -10.96 4.59 3.39
N ALA A 82 -11.43 5.61 2.66
CA ALA A 82 -11.00 6.99 2.87
C ALA A 82 -11.34 7.47 4.30
N ASN A 83 -12.57 7.21 4.76
CA ASN A 83 -12.99 7.61 6.11
C ASN A 83 -12.25 6.84 7.20
N VAL A 84 -12.10 5.52 7.07
CA VAL A 84 -11.38 4.68 8.04
C VAL A 84 -9.92 5.11 8.15
N VAL A 85 -9.24 5.33 7.03
CA VAL A 85 -7.84 5.78 7.04
C VAL A 85 -7.72 7.18 7.65
N THR A 86 -8.58 8.12 7.25
CA THR A 86 -8.56 9.48 7.81
C THR A 86 -8.79 9.45 9.32
N MET A 87 -9.76 8.67 9.81
CA MET A 87 -10.07 8.55 11.23
C MET A 87 -8.93 7.84 12.00
N ALA A 88 -8.32 6.82 11.39
CA ALA A 88 -7.21 6.09 12.02
C ALA A 88 -5.96 6.97 12.22
N PHE A 89 -5.73 7.90 11.29
CA PHE A 89 -4.60 8.83 11.32
C PHE A 89 -4.96 10.24 11.81
N ASP A 90 -6.14 10.41 12.41
CA ASP A 90 -6.51 11.68 13.02
C ASP A 90 -5.55 12.03 14.16
N LYS A 91 -5.22 13.31 14.26
CA LYS A 91 -4.24 13.84 15.21
C LYS A 91 -4.72 13.84 16.66
N GLU A 92 -6.02 13.98 16.87
CA GLU A 92 -6.59 14.14 18.20
C GLU A 92 -7.14 12.81 18.74
N ILE A 93 -7.90 12.11 17.91
CA ILE A 93 -8.62 10.89 18.28
C ILE A 93 -8.12 9.64 17.56
N GLY A 94 -7.21 9.78 16.58
CA GLY A 94 -6.74 8.67 15.77
C GLY A 94 -6.01 7.58 16.57
N LEU A 95 -6.24 6.33 16.19
CA LEU A 95 -5.61 5.16 16.80
C LEU A 95 -4.08 5.21 16.72
N PHE A 96 -3.55 5.83 15.67
CA PHE A 96 -2.11 5.88 15.37
C PHE A 96 -1.47 7.25 15.65
N LYS A 97 -2.13 8.10 16.44
CA LYS A 97 -1.57 9.42 16.83
C LYS A 97 -0.19 9.33 17.52
N HIS A 98 0.12 8.19 18.14
CA HIS A 98 1.42 7.96 18.77
C HIS A 98 2.58 7.84 17.77
N LEU A 99 2.28 7.63 16.49
CA LEU A 99 3.24 7.61 15.40
C LEU A 99 3.50 9.02 14.82
N LEU A 100 2.71 10.02 15.23
CA LEU A 100 2.96 11.41 14.87
C LEU A 100 4.20 11.95 15.60
N ASP A 101 5.01 12.73 14.89
CA ASP A 101 6.11 13.44 15.50
C ASP A 101 5.60 14.72 16.20
N PRO A 102 5.65 14.79 17.54
CA PRO A 102 5.19 15.94 18.27
C PRO A 102 6.13 17.16 18.17
N SER A 103 7.38 16.95 17.76
CA SER A 103 8.43 17.98 17.66
C SER A 103 8.57 18.56 16.25
N GLY A 104 7.82 18.04 15.28
CA GLY A 104 7.94 18.43 13.89
C GLY A 104 7.49 19.87 13.67
N THR A 105 8.38 20.70 13.17
CA THR A 105 8.11 22.06 12.66
C THR A 105 7.09 22.07 11.52
N LYS A 106 6.77 20.91 10.99
CA LYS A 106 5.70 20.69 10.00
C LYS A 106 4.59 19.90 10.68
N ASN A 107 3.67 20.64 11.29
CA ASN A 107 2.42 20.08 11.82
C ASN A 107 1.88 19.06 10.82
N TRP A 108 1.68 17.80 11.27
CA TRP A 108 0.97 16.74 10.52
C TRP A 108 1.78 15.79 9.63
N ALA A 109 3.07 15.72 9.76
CA ALA A 109 3.81 14.65 9.11
C ALA A 109 3.90 13.43 10.04
N TYR A 110 3.46 12.27 9.57
CA TYR A 110 3.87 10.99 10.11
C TYR A 110 5.33 10.79 9.72
N VAL A 111 6.22 11.36 10.51
CA VAL A 111 7.66 11.31 10.28
C VAL A 111 8.22 10.19 11.13
N PHE A 112 9.16 9.45 10.57
CA PHE A 112 9.98 8.52 11.33
C PHE A 112 10.59 9.25 12.53
N LYS A 113 10.23 8.87 13.74
CA LYS A 113 10.97 9.30 14.92
C LYS A 113 12.42 8.90 14.70
N THR A 114 13.34 9.80 14.87
CA THR A 114 14.78 9.64 14.63
C THR A 114 15.40 8.41 15.31
N THR A 115 14.71 7.84 16.27
CA THR A 115 15.10 6.63 16.99
C THR A 115 14.53 5.34 16.42
N HIS A 116 13.56 5.40 15.50
CA HIS A 116 12.82 4.19 15.15
C HIS A 116 13.05 3.69 13.75
N ASN A 117 13.12 4.50 12.71
CA ASN A 117 13.09 3.88 11.40
C ASN A 117 13.71 4.73 10.31
N ASN A 118 15.00 4.60 10.16
CA ASN A 118 15.61 4.85 8.88
C ASN A 118 15.42 3.58 8.01
N VAL A 119 14.20 3.32 7.60
CA VAL A 119 13.97 2.35 6.52
C VAL A 119 14.45 3.02 5.24
N ALA A 120 15.75 2.99 5.07
CA ALA A 120 16.41 3.63 3.96
C ALA A 120 16.16 2.85 2.66
N THR A 121 15.00 3.05 2.10
CA THR A 121 14.84 2.90 0.64
C THR A 121 15.40 4.14 -0.05
N SER A 122 16.01 5.02 0.73
CA SER A 122 16.14 6.41 0.36
C SER A 122 16.97 6.67 -0.85
N LYS A 123 17.89 5.87 -1.24
CA LYS A 123 18.71 6.39 -2.32
C LYS A 123 19.27 5.39 -3.31
N PHE A 124 19.19 4.15 -3.13
CA PHE A 124 19.58 3.07 -4.07
C PHE A 124 20.55 3.48 -5.22
N GLY A 125 21.54 4.33 -4.92
CA GLY A 125 22.46 4.85 -5.91
C GLY A 125 21.92 5.93 -6.86
N LEU A 126 20.70 6.41 -6.70
CA LEU A 126 20.12 7.49 -7.50
C LEU A 126 20.76 8.86 -7.25
N ASP A 127 21.37 9.04 -6.11
CA ASP A 127 22.20 10.21 -5.77
C ASP A 127 23.41 10.35 -6.69
N LEU A 128 23.91 9.26 -7.26
CA LEU A 128 24.99 9.29 -8.25
C LEU A 128 24.51 9.80 -9.61
N ILE A 129 23.24 9.53 -9.94
CA ILE A 129 22.65 9.93 -11.24
C ILE A 129 21.96 11.29 -11.12
N PHE A 130 21.33 11.57 -9.98
CA PHE A 130 20.59 12.80 -9.73
C PHE A 130 20.96 13.41 -8.36
N PRO A 131 22.11 14.05 -8.21
CA PRO A 131 22.68 14.45 -6.92
C PRO A 131 21.84 15.43 -6.11
N ASN A 132 20.89 16.13 -6.73
CA ASN A 132 20.02 17.12 -6.05
C ASN A 132 18.52 16.77 -6.13
N SER A 133 18.18 15.55 -6.55
CA SER A 133 16.77 15.16 -6.66
C SER A 133 16.27 14.51 -5.36
N GLN A 134 15.03 14.81 -5.03
CA GLN A 134 14.30 14.11 -3.96
C GLN A 134 13.64 12.81 -4.47
N VAL A 135 14.16 12.24 -5.55
CA VAL A 135 13.62 11.01 -6.13
C VAL A 135 13.92 9.85 -5.19
N ASN A 136 12.88 9.24 -4.67
CA ASN A 136 12.99 8.10 -3.77
C ASN A 136 13.33 6.83 -4.57
N GLY A 137 14.33 6.07 -4.14
CA GLY A 137 14.71 4.79 -4.75
C GLY A 137 13.57 3.76 -4.81
N GLY A 138 12.54 3.92 -3.98
CA GLY A 138 11.33 3.13 -4.04
C GLY A 138 10.60 3.16 -5.40
N ILE A 139 10.77 4.23 -6.18
CA ILE A 139 10.19 4.34 -7.53
C ILE A 139 10.79 3.30 -8.46
N ILE A 140 12.11 3.09 -8.42
CA ILE A 140 12.78 2.07 -9.26
C ILE A 140 12.28 0.68 -8.88
N ILE A 141 12.21 0.38 -7.59
CA ILE A 141 11.70 -0.91 -7.10
C ILE A 141 10.27 -1.11 -7.56
N ALA A 142 9.43 -0.09 -7.46
CA ALA A 142 8.03 -0.16 -7.90
C ALA A 142 7.92 -0.44 -9.42
N ILE A 143 8.75 0.20 -10.24
CA ILE A 143 8.79 -0.04 -11.68
C ILE A 143 9.23 -1.47 -12.00
N ILE A 144 10.29 -1.95 -11.34
CA ILE A 144 10.80 -3.31 -11.53
C ILE A 144 9.73 -4.35 -11.15
N ILE A 145 9.07 -4.17 -10.00
CA ILE A 145 7.99 -5.05 -9.54
C ILE A 145 6.82 -5.02 -10.52
N ALA A 146 6.43 -3.83 -11.01
CA ALA A 146 5.33 -3.70 -11.97
C ALA A 146 5.63 -4.44 -13.29
N ILE A 147 6.85 -4.30 -13.83
CA ILE A 147 7.29 -5.01 -15.03
C ILE A 147 7.30 -6.53 -14.78
N LEU A 148 7.81 -6.99 -13.63
CA LEU A 148 7.86 -8.39 -13.28
C LEU A 148 6.46 -8.99 -13.17
N ILE A 149 5.53 -8.32 -12.50
CA ILE A 149 4.12 -8.73 -12.41
C ILE A 149 3.49 -8.76 -13.81
N TYR A 150 3.77 -7.77 -14.66
CA TYR A 150 3.27 -7.74 -16.02
C TYR A 150 3.75 -8.95 -16.85
N ILE A 151 5.04 -9.29 -16.75
CA ILE A 151 5.62 -10.46 -17.43
C ILE A 151 4.98 -11.76 -16.91
N ILE A 152 4.85 -11.92 -15.59
CA ILE A 152 4.20 -13.09 -14.99
C ILE A 152 2.77 -13.24 -15.52
N LEU A 153 2.02 -12.14 -15.56
CA LEU A 153 0.65 -12.17 -16.08
C LEU A 153 0.60 -12.51 -17.56
N LEU A 154 1.52 -11.98 -18.38
CA LEU A 154 1.63 -12.35 -19.79
C LEU A 154 1.87 -13.85 -19.96
N VAL A 155 2.80 -14.41 -19.21
CA VAL A 155 3.13 -15.85 -19.25
C VAL A 155 1.93 -16.68 -18.83
N LEU A 156 1.27 -16.34 -17.71
CA LEU A 156 0.08 -17.04 -17.24
C LEU A 156 -1.06 -17.02 -18.28
N PHE A 157 -1.26 -15.88 -18.97
CA PHE A 157 -2.28 -15.80 -20.02
C PHE A 157 -1.86 -16.45 -21.32
N ALA A 158 -0.56 -16.60 -21.59
CA ALA A 158 -0.07 -17.31 -22.76
C ALA A 158 -0.16 -18.84 -22.58
N ILE A 159 -0.01 -19.34 -21.35
CA ILE A 159 -0.03 -20.78 -21.02
C ILE A 159 -1.46 -21.23 -20.66
N GLY A 160 -2.35 -20.31 -20.25
CA GLY A 160 -3.72 -20.63 -19.88
C GLY A 160 -4.52 -21.26 -21.03
N PRO A 161 -5.47 -22.16 -20.73
CA PRO A 161 -6.28 -22.81 -21.76
C PRO A 161 -7.00 -21.77 -22.62
N ARG A 162 -6.77 -21.84 -23.93
CA ARG A 162 -7.51 -21.04 -24.91
C ARG A 162 -8.84 -21.76 -25.14
N ASN A 163 -9.85 -21.45 -24.33
CA ASN A 163 -11.23 -21.80 -24.66
C ASN A 163 -11.86 -20.66 -25.45
#